data_152790eac7fd7a8a55269800c22bc9bd
#
_entry.id   152790eac7fd7a8a55269800c22bc9bd
#
_cell.length_a   1.000
_cell.length_b   1.000
_cell.length_c   1.000
_cell.angle_alpha   90.00
_cell.angle_beta   90.00
_cell.angle_gamma   90.00
#
_symmetry.space_group_name_H-M   'P 1'
#
loop_
_entity.id
_entity.type
_entity.pdbx_description
1 polymer ?
#
loop_
_entity_poly.entity_id
_entity_poly.type
_entity_poly.pdbx_seq_one_letter_code
_entity_poly.pdbx_strand_id
1 'polypeptide(L)'
;MKRMLISFCLAAASAAIAGGSANYPVNAMNRMLEVECAKRGITIIDYHVHIRGGMTPELAAEREKAWIVRSSAMDNHGREWDTKNDSQLLRFAEKAKAVSDRMPVGIQVNDRDWFRQISPSTREKLDFILADTMIMGKRADGRDNRLWQPQTIDDPEKWMKEYFAHNMRILDEPISILANPTYLPMELADRYDSLWTDERMRKLIEKAVKKGVALEIQAGSPYPRPRFLLMAKQMGAKFSFGTNNFDSKPKDLARWLEVITWLDLQASDIWTPACLKK
;
A
#
# COMPACT_ATOMS: atom_id res chain seq x y z
N MET A 1 19.61 2.40 -24.86
CA MET A 1 19.55 3.87 -24.91
C MET A 1 18.59 4.47 -23.87
N LYS A 2 17.39 3.93 -23.61
CA LYS A 2 16.45 4.50 -22.59
C LYS A 2 16.96 4.45 -21.13
N ARG A 3 17.78 3.47 -20.76
CA ARG A 3 18.35 3.36 -19.38
C ARG A 3 19.30 4.50 -19.00
N MET A 4 20.01 5.07 -19.96
CA MET A 4 21.00 6.14 -19.72
C MET A 4 20.37 7.49 -19.47
N LEU A 5 19.22 7.78 -20.08
CA LEU A 5 18.51 9.07 -19.92
C LEU A 5 17.83 9.20 -18.54
N ILE A 6 17.28 8.11 -18.00
CA ILE A 6 16.62 8.12 -16.67
C ILE A 6 17.66 8.32 -15.55
N SER A 7 18.84 7.67 -15.67
CA SER A 7 19.92 7.85 -14.70
C SER A 7 20.46 9.30 -14.69
N PHE A 8 20.51 9.96 -15.86
CA PHE A 8 20.99 11.34 -15.96
C PHE A 8 20.01 12.38 -15.36
N CYS A 9 18.71 12.17 -15.51
CA CYS A 9 17.71 13.04 -14.91
C CYS A 9 17.65 12.91 -13.37
N LEU A 10 17.80 11.71 -12.84
CA LEU A 10 17.88 11.47 -11.39
C LEU A 10 19.17 12.03 -10.77
N ALA A 11 20.31 11.89 -11.45
CA ALA A 11 21.58 12.44 -10.99
C ALA A 11 21.58 13.99 -11.02
N ALA A 12 20.97 14.61 -12.03
CA ALA A 12 20.83 16.07 -12.10
C ALA A 12 19.88 16.63 -11.01
N ALA A 13 18.79 15.91 -10.71
CA ALA A 13 17.89 16.29 -9.62
C ALA A 13 18.57 16.16 -8.24
N SER A 14 19.36 15.12 -8.02
CA SER A 14 20.12 14.92 -6.78
C SER A 14 21.21 15.99 -6.55
N ALA A 15 21.88 16.46 -7.60
CA ALA A 15 22.92 17.49 -7.50
C ALA A 15 22.35 18.90 -7.20
N ALA A 16 21.11 19.20 -7.62
CA ALA A 16 20.45 20.50 -7.36
C ALA A 16 19.89 20.59 -5.91
N ILE A 17 19.85 19.50 -5.17
CA ILE A 17 19.17 19.37 -3.87
C ILE A 17 20.10 19.57 -2.67
N ALA A 18 21.42 19.65 -2.87
CA ALA A 18 22.42 19.71 -1.81
C ALA A 18 22.48 21.04 -1.01
N GLY A 19 21.58 21.99 -1.22
CA GLY A 19 21.64 23.32 -0.59
C GLY A 19 20.35 23.91 -0.04
N GLY A 20 19.24 23.15 0.10
CA GLY A 20 17.95 23.70 0.54
C GLY A 20 17.43 23.09 1.85
N SER A 21 16.54 23.81 2.55
CA SER A 21 15.91 23.35 3.81
C SER A 21 15.28 21.95 3.68
N ALA A 22 15.18 21.24 4.79
CA ALA A 22 14.70 19.83 4.88
C ALA A 22 13.36 19.53 4.17
N ASN A 23 12.57 20.56 3.84
CA ASN A 23 11.27 20.42 3.16
C ASN A 23 11.34 20.58 1.63
N TYR A 24 12.43 21.10 1.09
CA TYR A 24 12.53 21.44 -0.34
C TYR A 24 12.60 20.22 -1.27
N PRO A 25 13.34 19.14 -0.92
CA PRO A 25 13.41 17.93 -1.74
C PRO A 25 12.05 17.25 -1.95
N VAL A 26 11.26 17.14 -0.88
CA VAL A 26 9.93 16.50 -0.93
C VAL A 26 9.00 17.29 -1.84
N ASN A 27 8.96 18.60 -1.74
CA ASN A 27 8.10 19.46 -2.57
C ASN A 27 8.46 19.41 -4.06
N ALA A 28 9.74 19.40 -4.41
CA ALA A 28 10.18 19.29 -5.80
C ALA A 28 9.82 17.91 -6.39
N MET A 29 10.05 16.83 -5.63
CA MET A 29 9.72 15.47 -6.02
C MET A 29 8.21 15.29 -6.20
N ASN A 30 7.40 15.83 -5.29
CA ASN A 30 5.94 15.77 -5.39
C ASN A 30 5.41 16.49 -6.63
N ARG A 31 6.00 17.62 -7.01
CA ARG A 31 5.65 18.32 -8.27
C ARG A 31 6.00 17.51 -9.51
N MET A 32 7.17 16.85 -9.51
CA MET A 32 7.54 15.94 -10.60
C MET A 32 6.54 14.77 -10.70
N LEU A 33 6.16 14.21 -9.57
CA LEU A 33 5.16 13.16 -9.50
C LEU A 33 3.81 13.63 -10.04
N GLU A 34 3.35 14.82 -9.65
CA GLU A 34 2.11 15.43 -10.14
C GLU A 34 2.13 15.58 -11.67
N VAL A 35 3.20 16.16 -12.21
CA VAL A 35 3.37 16.36 -13.67
C VAL A 35 3.34 15.02 -14.41
N GLU A 36 4.07 14.01 -13.91
CA GLU A 36 4.08 12.69 -14.55
C GLU A 36 2.72 11.99 -14.46
N CYS A 37 2.01 12.15 -13.36
CA CYS A 37 0.68 11.61 -13.21
C CYS A 37 -0.35 12.30 -14.10
N ALA A 38 -0.28 13.64 -14.21
CA ALA A 38 -1.16 14.40 -15.10
C ALA A 38 -0.99 13.96 -16.56
N LYS A 39 0.25 13.76 -17.04
CA LYS A 39 0.54 13.27 -18.40
C LYS A 39 -0.09 11.90 -18.69
N ARG A 40 -0.30 11.06 -17.67
CA ARG A 40 -0.81 9.70 -17.76
C ARG A 40 -2.27 9.56 -17.34
N GLY A 41 -2.91 10.69 -16.99
CA GLY A 41 -4.28 10.70 -16.45
C GLY A 41 -4.42 9.99 -15.09
N ILE A 42 -3.32 9.82 -14.34
CA ILE A 42 -3.31 9.15 -13.05
C ILE A 42 -3.73 10.12 -11.95
N THR A 43 -4.74 9.74 -11.18
CA THR A 43 -5.03 10.36 -9.88
C THR A 43 -4.35 9.54 -8.78
N ILE A 44 -3.36 10.11 -8.10
CA ILE A 44 -2.69 9.45 -6.99
C ILE A 44 -3.52 9.61 -5.73
N ILE A 45 -3.77 8.48 -5.08
CA ILE A 45 -4.42 8.39 -3.77
C ILE A 45 -3.54 7.53 -2.87
N ASP A 46 -3.16 8.07 -1.72
CA ASP A 46 -2.51 7.33 -0.66
C ASP A 46 -3.58 6.56 0.14
N TYR A 47 -3.69 5.26 -0.12
CA TYR A 47 -4.67 4.40 0.55
C TYR A 47 -4.19 3.86 1.90
N HIS A 48 -2.90 4.02 2.24
CA HIS A 48 -2.32 3.44 3.44
C HIS A 48 -1.98 4.52 4.49
N VAL A 49 -3.02 5.27 4.90
CA VAL A 49 -2.92 6.35 5.90
C VAL A 49 -3.72 5.96 7.14
N HIS A 50 -3.01 5.59 8.20
CA HIS A 50 -3.62 5.22 9.47
C HIS A 50 -4.08 6.44 10.26
N ILE A 51 -5.35 6.49 10.62
CA ILE A 51 -5.91 7.54 11.50
C ILE A 51 -5.67 7.13 12.95
N ARG A 52 -4.44 7.31 13.40
CA ARG A 52 -3.95 6.99 14.76
C ARG A 52 -2.61 7.67 15.03
N GLY A 53 -2.10 7.57 16.26
CA GLY A 53 -0.75 8.06 16.58
C GLY A 53 -0.52 9.55 16.34
N GLY A 54 -1.57 10.37 16.41
CA GLY A 54 -1.54 11.81 16.10
C GLY A 54 -2.02 12.18 14.70
N MET A 55 -2.25 11.20 13.79
CA MET A 55 -2.93 11.44 12.52
C MET A 55 -4.44 11.49 12.74
N THR A 56 -5.08 12.55 12.21
CA THR A 56 -6.53 12.71 12.19
C THR A 56 -7.04 12.84 10.76
N PRO A 57 -8.36 12.68 10.49
CA PRO A 57 -8.91 12.92 9.16
C PRO A 57 -8.63 14.34 8.65
N GLU A 58 -8.66 15.35 9.53
CA GLU A 58 -8.37 16.75 9.20
C GLU A 58 -6.92 16.91 8.73
N LEU A 59 -5.95 16.34 9.48
CA LEU A 59 -4.55 16.36 9.08
C LEU A 59 -4.30 15.59 7.78
N ALA A 60 -5.01 14.48 7.55
CA ALA A 60 -4.94 13.74 6.29
C ALA A 60 -5.46 14.59 5.11
N ALA A 61 -6.54 15.36 5.32
CA ALA A 61 -7.05 16.30 4.30
C ALA A 61 -6.10 17.48 4.06
N GLU A 62 -5.48 18.00 5.10
CA GLU A 62 -4.48 19.09 4.97
C GLU A 62 -3.23 18.64 4.20
N ARG A 63 -2.81 17.40 4.37
CA ARG A 63 -1.69 16.82 3.62
C ARG A 63 -1.93 16.85 2.12
N GLU A 64 -3.16 16.68 1.64
CA GLU A 64 -3.48 16.77 0.21
C GLU A 64 -3.03 18.10 -0.38
N LYS A 65 -3.19 19.21 0.36
CA LYS A 65 -2.77 20.54 -0.06
C LYS A 65 -1.25 20.70 -0.15
N ALA A 66 -0.53 20.06 0.77
CA ALA A 66 0.94 20.17 0.85
C ALA A 66 1.65 19.19 -0.10
N TRP A 67 1.08 18.01 -0.31
CA TRP A 67 1.73 16.91 -1.04
C TRP A 67 1.22 16.70 -2.46
N ILE A 68 0.09 17.33 -2.80
CA ILE A 68 -0.56 17.19 -4.11
C ILE A 68 -0.98 15.71 -4.37
N VAL A 69 -1.08 14.94 -3.30
CA VAL A 69 -1.52 13.54 -3.28
C VAL A 69 -2.75 13.45 -2.41
N ARG A 70 -3.84 12.95 -2.96
CA ARG A 70 -5.07 12.73 -2.18
C ARG A 70 -4.80 11.70 -1.09
N SER A 71 -5.19 12.02 0.14
CA SER A 71 -5.10 11.08 1.26
C SER A 71 -6.42 10.37 1.48
N SER A 72 -6.35 9.11 1.88
CA SER A 72 -7.46 8.38 2.48
C SER A 72 -7.47 8.53 4.00
N ALA A 73 -8.57 8.12 4.62
CA ALA A 73 -8.63 7.86 6.05
C ALA A 73 -8.86 6.36 6.27
N MET A 74 -7.95 5.71 6.98
CA MET A 74 -8.02 4.28 7.25
C MET A 74 -7.88 4.00 8.74
N ASP A 75 -8.81 3.21 9.29
CA ASP A 75 -8.70 2.67 10.64
C ASP A 75 -8.17 1.23 10.61
N ASN A 76 -7.69 0.74 11.74
CA ASN A 76 -7.29 -0.65 11.89
C ASN A 76 -8.42 -1.45 12.54
N HIS A 77 -8.76 -2.59 11.93
CA HIS A 77 -9.74 -3.52 12.46
C HIS A 77 -9.11 -4.85 12.85
N GLY A 78 -9.50 -5.37 14.03
CA GLY A 78 -9.06 -6.66 14.52
C GLY A 78 -9.06 -6.72 16.05
N ARG A 79 -8.72 -7.90 16.59
CA ARG A 79 -8.77 -8.17 18.05
C ARG A 79 -7.82 -7.31 18.88
N GLU A 80 -6.70 -6.91 18.30
CA GLU A 80 -5.70 -6.04 18.95
C GLU A 80 -5.94 -4.54 18.71
N TRP A 81 -7.04 -4.16 18.01
CA TRP A 81 -7.31 -2.78 17.63
C TRP A 81 -8.59 -2.26 18.30
N ASP A 82 -8.77 -0.94 18.31
CA ASP A 82 -9.91 -0.30 18.94
C ASP A 82 -11.21 -0.53 18.17
N THR A 83 -11.14 -0.55 16.84
CA THR A 83 -12.31 -0.80 15.98
C THR A 83 -12.55 -2.30 15.82
N LYS A 84 -13.63 -2.80 16.42
CA LYS A 84 -13.96 -4.23 16.51
C LYS A 84 -15.32 -4.61 15.94
N ASN A 85 -16.18 -3.64 15.64
CA ASN A 85 -17.56 -3.90 15.22
C ASN A 85 -18.12 -2.82 14.29
N ASP A 86 -19.28 -3.11 13.72
CA ASP A 86 -19.98 -2.26 12.76
C ASP A 86 -20.20 -0.83 13.28
N SER A 87 -20.67 -0.67 14.50
CA SER A 87 -21.03 0.65 15.03
C SER A 87 -19.79 1.55 15.23
N GLN A 88 -18.68 0.99 15.64
CA GLN A 88 -17.43 1.73 15.77
C GLN A 88 -16.89 2.15 14.40
N LEU A 89 -16.94 1.23 13.43
CA LEU A 89 -16.49 1.49 12.08
C LEU A 89 -17.34 2.53 11.36
N LEU A 90 -18.66 2.46 11.50
CA LEU A 90 -19.57 3.45 10.90
C LEU A 90 -19.36 4.85 11.49
N ARG A 91 -19.17 4.96 12.81
CA ARG A 91 -18.81 6.25 13.43
C ARG A 91 -17.48 6.81 12.93
N PHE A 92 -16.48 5.95 12.73
CA PHE A 92 -15.21 6.35 12.12
C PHE A 92 -15.42 6.88 10.70
N ALA A 93 -16.16 6.13 9.87
CA ALA A 93 -16.43 6.51 8.50
C ALA A 93 -17.22 7.83 8.39
N GLU A 94 -18.23 8.03 9.23
CA GLU A 94 -18.99 9.29 9.30
C GLU A 94 -18.08 10.48 9.66
N LYS A 95 -17.22 10.32 10.67
CA LYS A 95 -16.26 11.36 11.06
C LYS A 95 -15.32 11.73 9.92
N ALA A 96 -14.73 10.74 9.26
CA ALA A 96 -13.79 10.98 8.17
C ALA A 96 -14.47 11.65 6.96
N LYS A 97 -15.66 11.19 6.58
CA LYS A 97 -16.44 11.78 5.46
C LYS A 97 -16.96 13.18 5.76
N ALA A 98 -17.18 13.52 7.01
CA ALA A 98 -17.55 14.89 7.40
C ALA A 98 -16.42 15.91 7.17
N VAL A 99 -15.16 15.46 7.15
CA VAL A 99 -14.00 16.33 6.86
C VAL A 99 -13.87 16.60 5.37
N SER A 100 -14.07 15.58 4.53
CA SER A 100 -14.02 15.70 3.07
C SER A 100 -14.80 14.56 2.42
N ASP A 101 -15.75 14.91 1.56
CA ASP A 101 -16.51 13.97 0.72
C ASP A 101 -15.64 13.28 -0.35
N ARG A 102 -14.49 13.86 -0.65
CA ARG A 102 -13.51 13.35 -1.61
C ARG A 102 -12.49 12.40 -0.98
N MET A 103 -12.45 12.28 0.35
CA MET A 103 -11.51 11.42 1.07
C MET A 103 -12.03 9.97 1.06
N PRO A 104 -11.33 9.01 0.43
CA PRO A 104 -11.69 7.61 0.55
C PRO A 104 -11.56 7.14 2.00
N VAL A 105 -12.54 6.39 2.48
CA VAL A 105 -12.56 5.84 3.84
C VAL A 105 -12.52 4.33 3.79
N GLY A 106 -11.59 3.74 4.52
CA GLY A 106 -11.42 2.29 4.56
C GLY A 106 -10.91 1.75 5.88
N ILE A 107 -10.61 0.48 5.87
CA ILE A 107 -10.00 -0.23 7.01
C ILE A 107 -8.82 -1.07 6.56
N GLN A 108 -7.83 -1.20 7.48
CA GLN A 108 -6.84 -2.27 7.39
C GLN A 108 -7.28 -3.44 8.25
N VAL A 109 -7.26 -4.64 7.66
CA VAL A 109 -7.65 -5.89 8.34
C VAL A 109 -6.44 -6.80 8.53
N ASN A 110 -6.28 -7.29 9.77
CA ASN A 110 -5.14 -8.11 10.16
C ASN A 110 -5.54 -9.53 10.53
N ASP A 111 -6.68 -9.72 11.20
CA ASP A 111 -7.22 -11.05 11.51
C ASP A 111 -7.80 -11.72 10.26
N ARG A 112 -7.65 -13.06 10.13
CA ARG A 112 -8.10 -13.78 8.93
C ARG A 112 -9.60 -14.15 8.95
N ASP A 113 -10.31 -13.80 10.01
CA ASP A 113 -11.77 -13.97 10.17
C ASP A 113 -12.53 -12.64 10.32
N TRP A 114 -11.86 -11.51 10.04
CA TRP A 114 -12.39 -10.16 10.19
C TRP A 114 -13.76 -9.96 9.50
N PHE A 115 -13.95 -10.58 8.34
CA PHE A 115 -15.18 -10.47 7.55
C PHE A 115 -16.41 -11.13 8.19
N ARG A 116 -16.20 -11.90 9.27
CA ARG A 116 -17.28 -12.42 10.14
C ARG A 116 -17.64 -11.44 11.26
N GLN A 117 -16.78 -10.49 11.55
CA GLN A 117 -16.95 -9.52 12.63
C GLN A 117 -17.60 -8.23 12.13
N ILE A 118 -17.55 -7.97 10.81
CA ILE A 118 -18.16 -6.81 10.15
C ILE A 118 -19.20 -7.30 9.15
N SER A 119 -20.44 -6.76 9.27
CA SER A 119 -21.53 -7.13 8.37
C SER A 119 -21.26 -6.73 6.92
N PRO A 120 -21.84 -7.43 5.92
CA PRO A 120 -21.74 -7.04 4.52
C PRO A 120 -22.21 -5.60 4.29
N SER A 121 -23.33 -5.19 4.91
CA SER A 121 -23.88 -3.83 4.76
C SER A 121 -22.96 -2.73 5.28
N THR A 122 -22.15 -3.01 6.30
CA THR A 122 -21.13 -2.08 6.80
C THR A 122 -19.94 -2.03 5.85
N ARG A 123 -19.49 -3.19 5.34
CA ARG A 123 -18.39 -3.23 4.35
C ARG A 123 -18.70 -2.45 3.08
N GLU A 124 -19.95 -2.51 2.60
CA GLU A 124 -20.41 -1.76 1.41
C GLU A 124 -20.38 -0.23 1.59
N LYS A 125 -20.34 0.26 2.82
CA LYS A 125 -20.21 1.69 3.12
C LYS A 125 -18.76 2.18 3.14
N LEU A 126 -17.80 1.27 3.08
CA LEU A 126 -16.39 1.59 2.97
C LEU A 126 -15.98 1.72 1.51
N ASP A 127 -15.06 2.63 1.24
CA ASP A 127 -14.55 2.84 -0.11
C ASP A 127 -13.49 1.81 -0.47
N PHE A 128 -12.77 1.26 0.54
CA PHE A 128 -11.79 0.20 0.35
C PHE A 128 -11.55 -0.61 1.62
N ILE A 129 -11.04 -1.83 1.43
CA ILE A 129 -10.56 -2.71 2.50
C ILE A 129 -9.16 -3.16 2.11
N LEU A 130 -8.19 -2.83 2.96
CA LEU A 130 -6.78 -3.15 2.77
C LEU A 130 -6.39 -4.29 3.71
N ALA A 131 -5.80 -5.35 3.18
CA ALA A 131 -5.26 -6.44 3.99
C ALA A 131 -3.74 -6.44 3.97
N ASP A 132 -3.13 -6.45 5.16
CA ASP A 132 -1.69 -6.46 5.31
C ASP A 132 -1.15 -7.89 5.33
N THR A 133 -0.13 -8.15 4.51
CA THR A 133 0.57 -9.44 4.45
C THR A 133 1.56 -9.64 5.59
N MET A 134 1.95 -8.56 6.27
CA MET A 134 3.03 -8.55 7.26
C MET A 134 2.61 -9.05 8.65
N ILE A 135 1.35 -9.42 8.86
CA ILE A 135 0.89 -10.06 10.10
C ILE A 135 0.50 -11.50 9.79
N MET A 136 1.37 -12.44 10.20
CA MET A 136 1.23 -13.86 9.86
C MET A 136 1.03 -14.72 11.11
N GLY A 137 -0.22 -14.95 11.48
CA GLY A 137 -0.58 -15.80 12.62
C GLY A 137 -0.25 -15.15 13.96
N LYS A 138 -0.08 -16.00 14.98
CA LYS A 138 0.19 -15.59 16.37
C LYS A 138 1.54 -16.14 16.83
N ARG A 139 2.19 -15.37 17.70
CA ARG A 139 3.39 -15.79 18.46
C ARG A 139 2.98 -16.72 19.61
N ALA A 140 3.93 -17.38 20.23
CA ALA A 140 3.69 -18.26 21.36
C ALA A 140 3.00 -17.56 22.56
N ASP A 141 3.20 -16.25 22.70
CA ASP A 141 2.56 -15.40 23.71
C ASP A 141 1.14 -14.94 23.33
N GLY A 142 0.60 -15.41 22.22
CA GLY A 142 -0.74 -15.07 21.72
C GLY A 142 -0.84 -13.75 20.94
N ARG A 143 0.20 -12.93 20.92
CA ARG A 143 0.24 -11.67 20.15
C ARG A 143 0.43 -11.93 18.67
N ASP A 144 0.09 -10.93 17.85
CA ASP A 144 0.32 -10.98 16.41
C ASP A 144 1.80 -11.22 16.07
N ASN A 145 2.06 -12.16 15.17
CA ASN A 145 3.38 -12.32 14.58
C ASN A 145 3.57 -11.26 13.48
N ARG A 146 4.33 -10.22 13.82
CA ARG A 146 4.60 -9.04 12.99
C ARG A 146 5.93 -9.23 12.28
N LEU A 147 5.89 -9.44 10.97
CA LEU A 147 7.06 -9.81 10.17
C LEU A 147 8.15 -8.72 10.07
N TRP A 148 7.84 -7.47 10.43
CA TRP A 148 8.84 -6.40 10.53
C TRP A 148 9.61 -6.39 11.85
N GLN A 149 9.24 -7.25 12.80
CA GLN A 149 10.01 -7.52 14.03
C GLN A 149 10.97 -8.69 13.78
N PRO A 150 12.06 -8.81 14.56
CA PRO A 150 12.98 -9.93 14.44
C PRO A 150 12.28 -11.29 14.44
N GLN A 151 12.61 -12.12 13.47
CA GLN A 151 12.06 -13.46 13.26
C GLN A 151 13.12 -14.52 13.52
N THR A 152 12.73 -15.66 14.11
CA THR A 152 13.56 -16.87 14.13
C THR A 152 13.08 -17.79 13.00
N ILE A 153 13.92 -17.99 11.99
CA ILE A 153 13.58 -18.75 10.78
C ILE A 153 14.67 -19.79 10.54
N ASP A 154 14.42 -21.01 11.01
CA ASP A 154 15.38 -22.12 10.86
C ASP A 154 15.32 -22.72 9.46
N ASP A 155 14.15 -22.78 8.85
CA ASP A 155 13.93 -23.31 7.49
C ASP A 155 13.22 -22.26 6.63
N PRO A 156 13.96 -21.51 5.82
CA PRO A 156 13.42 -20.49 4.93
C PRO A 156 12.42 -20.99 3.89
N GLU A 157 12.58 -22.22 3.37
CA GLU A 157 11.65 -22.76 2.36
C GLU A 157 10.32 -23.17 2.99
N LYS A 158 10.35 -23.79 4.16
CA LYS A 158 9.15 -24.10 4.93
C LYS A 158 8.41 -22.81 5.31
N TRP A 159 9.14 -21.83 5.85
CA TRP A 159 8.58 -20.52 6.18
C TRP A 159 7.92 -19.86 4.95
N MET A 160 8.62 -19.85 3.82
CA MET A 160 8.10 -19.26 2.59
C MET A 160 6.85 -19.99 2.06
N LYS A 161 6.78 -21.32 2.19
CA LYS A 161 5.58 -22.07 1.84
C LYS A 161 4.37 -21.65 2.68
N GLU A 162 4.57 -21.48 3.98
CA GLU A 162 3.52 -21.00 4.89
C GLU A 162 3.12 -19.56 4.61
N TYR A 163 4.09 -18.67 4.38
CA TYR A 163 3.85 -17.27 4.04
C TYR A 163 3.15 -17.12 2.68
N PHE A 164 3.54 -17.87 1.69
CA PHE A 164 2.84 -17.90 0.41
C PHE A 164 1.38 -18.34 0.58
N ALA A 165 1.15 -19.42 1.33
CA ALA A 165 -0.20 -19.88 1.64
C ALA A 165 -1.01 -18.84 2.42
N HIS A 166 -0.38 -18.07 3.32
CA HIS A 166 -0.99 -16.95 4.02
C HIS A 166 -1.44 -15.85 3.05
N ASN A 167 -0.57 -15.42 2.13
CA ASN A 167 -0.93 -14.42 1.10
C ASN A 167 -2.08 -14.91 0.22
N MET A 168 -2.05 -16.19 -0.17
CA MET A 168 -3.12 -16.79 -0.99
C MET A 168 -4.47 -16.82 -0.24
N ARG A 169 -4.49 -17.06 1.07
CA ARG A 169 -5.71 -16.98 1.89
C ARG A 169 -6.25 -15.56 2.00
N ILE A 170 -5.37 -14.56 2.17
CA ILE A 170 -5.78 -13.16 2.18
C ILE A 170 -6.54 -12.79 0.90
N LEU A 171 -6.09 -13.26 -0.25
CA LEU A 171 -6.75 -13.03 -1.55
C LEU A 171 -8.09 -13.77 -1.71
N ASP A 172 -8.48 -14.65 -0.79
CA ASP A 172 -9.84 -15.23 -0.75
C ASP A 172 -10.83 -14.37 0.05
N GLU A 173 -10.32 -13.43 0.85
CA GLU A 173 -11.12 -12.52 1.65
C GLU A 173 -11.70 -11.38 0.78
N PRO A 174 -12.81 -10.75 1.18
CA PRO A 174 -13.43 -9.66 0.43
C PRO A 174 -12.66 -8.33 0.61
N ILE A 175 -11.44 -8.27 0.08
CA ILE A 175 -10.55 -7.12 0.15
C ILE A 175 -10.47 -6.37 -1.17
N SER A 176 -10.05 -5.11 -1.12
CA SER A 176 -9.79 -4.26 -2.29
C SER A 176 -8.31 -4.17 -2.63
N ILE A 177 -7.46 -4.17 -1.61
CA ILE A 177 -6.02 -3.90 -1.74
C ILE A 177 -5.24 -4.94 -0.92
N LEU A 178 -4.25 -5.58 -1.54
CA LEU A 178 -3.23 -6.37 -0.87
C LEU A 178 -2.05 -5.45 -0.55
N ALA A 179 -1.87 -5.11 0.72
CA ALA A 179 -0.75 -4.29 1.16
C ALA A 179 0.53 -5.09 1.32
N ASN A 180 1.66 -4.43 1.11
CA ASN A 180 2.99 -5.01 1.24
C ASN A 180 3.18 -6.34 0.47
N PRO A 181 2.71 -6.46 -0.79
CA PRO A 181 2.85 -7.71 -1.53
C PRO A 181 4.33 -8.08 -1.66
N THR A 182 4.63 -9.36 -1.53
CA THR A 182 5.98 -9.92 -1.59
C THR A 182 6.96 -9.43 -0.52
N TYR A 183 6.47 -8.86 0.59
CA TYR A 183 7.32 -8.52 1.73
C TYR A 183 8.11 -9.75 2.20
N LEU A 184 9.34 -9.52 2.66
CA LEU A 184 10.12 -10.50 3.42
C LEU A 184 10.71 -9.83 4.65
N PRO A 185 10.77 -10.53 5.80
CA PRO A 185 11.51 -10.06 6.95
C PRO A 185 13.00 -9.92 6.64
N MET A 186 13.70 -9.13 7.44
CA MET A 186 15.10 -8.77 7.21
C MET A 186 16.00 -10.02 7.10
N GLU A 187 15.71 -11.05 7.87
CA GLU A 187 16.44 -12.32 7.91
C GLU A 187 16.40 -13.09 6.57
N LEU A 188 15.45 -12.76 5.71
CA LEU A 188 15.25 -13.39 4.40
C LEU A 188 15.44 -12.43 3.22
N ALA A 189 15.79 -11.17 3.47
CA ALA A 189 15.84 -10.13 2.42
C ALA A 189 16.80 -10.48 1.28
N ASP A 190 17.97 -11.08 1.59
CA ASP A 190 18.97 -11.49 0.61
C ASP A 190 18.54 -12.70 -0.21
N ARG A 191 17.55 -13.46 0.26
CA ARG A 191 16.99 -14.63 -0.41
C ARG A 191 15.74 -14.34 -1.23
N TYR A 192 15.41 -13.06 -1.43
CA TYR A 192 14.17 -12.67 -2.09
C TYR A 192 13.94 -13.39 -3.42
N ASP A 193 14.92 -13.39 -4.31
CA ASP A 193 14.76 -13.94 -5.66
C ASP A 193 14.68 -15.48 -5.69
N SER A 194 15.24 -16.16 -4.70
CA SER A 194 15.10 -17.60 -4.54
C SER A 194 13.77 -18.00 -3.89
N LEU A 195 13.27 -17.20 -2.97
CA LEU A 195 12.02 -17.46 -2.25
C LEU A 195 10.79 -16.99 -3.05
N TRP A 196 10.81 -15.79 -3.60
CA TRP A 196 9.79 -15.31 -4.52
C TRP A 196 10.13 -15.72 -5.96
N THR A 197 9.93 -17.02 -6.26
CA THR A 197 10.11 -17.57 -7.60
C THR A 197 9.08 -17.00 -8.59
N ASP A 198 9.37 -17.09 -9.89
CA ASP A 198 8.41 -16.68 -10.93
C ASP A 198 7.06 -17.39 -10.81
N GLU A 199 7.08 -18.67 -10.43
CA GLU A 199 5.85 -19.44 -10.23
C GLU A 199 5.01 -18.89 -9.07
N ARG A 200 5.65 -18.60 -7.91
CA ARG A 200 4.95 -18.02 -6.75
C ARG A 200 4.40 -16.64 -7.06
N MET A 201 5.21 -15.79 -7.71
CA MET A 201 4.77 -14.46 -8.13
C MET A 201 3.59 -14.53 -9.09
N ARG A 202 3.67 -15.35 -10.12
CA ARG A 202 2.62 -15.53 -11.12
C ARG A 202 1.31 -15.98 -10.47
N LYS A 203 1.33 -16.99 -9.62
CA LYS A 203 0.13 -17.50 -8.90
C LYS A 203 -0.52 -16.43 -8.04
N LEU A 204 0.29 -15.62 -7.33
CA LEU A 204 -0.21 -14.52 -6.51
C LEU A 204 -0.89 -13.45 -7.39
N ILE A 205 -0.23 -13.04 -8.47
CA ILE A 205 -0.74 -12.03 -9.40
C ILE A 205 -2.01 -12.52 -10.10
N GLU A 206 -2.02 -13.74 -10.63
CA GLU A 206 -3.21 -14.35 -11.26
C GLU A 206 -4.41 -14.32 -10.32
N LYS A 207 -4.19 -14.67 -9.05
CA LYS A 207 -5.27 -14.65 -8.06
C LYS A 207 -5.73 -13.23 -7.76
N ALA A 208 -4.82 -12.27 -7.58
CA ALA A 208 -5.15 -10.88 -7.36
C ALA A 208 -5.96 -10.30 -8.54
N VAL A 209 -5.53 -10.55 -9.78
CA VAL A 209 -6.23 -10.14 -11.01
C VAL A 209 -7.62 -10.77 -11.07
N LYS A 210 -7.74 -12.09 -10.87
CA LYS A 210 -9.02 -12.81 -10.87
C LYS A 210 -10.01 -12.28 -9.82
N LYS A 211 -9.50 -11.83 -8.68
CA LYS A 211 -10.32 -11.28 -7.58
C LYS A 211 -10.56 -9.78 -7.68
N GLY A 212 -9.92 -9.08 -8.63
CA GLY A 212 -10.00 -7.62 -8.76
C GLY A 212 -9.30 -6.88 -7.62
N VAL A 213 -8.34 -7.53 -6.93
CA VAL A 213 -7.58 -6.96 -5.82
C VAL A 213 -6.37 -6.21 -6.36
N ALA A 214 -6.21 -4.96 -5.93
CA ALA A 214 -5.04 -4.16 -6.26
C ALA A 214 -3.80 -4.58 -5.47
N LEU A 215 -2.63 -4.41 -6.09
CA LEU A 215 -1.33 -4.65 -5.47
C LEU A 215 -0.71 -3.31 -5.05
N GLU A 216 -0.39 -3.16 -3.78
CA GLU A 216 0.16 -1.92 -3.26
C GLU A 216 1.60 -1.68 -3.72
N ILE A 217 1.90 -0.43 -4.09
CA ILE A 217 3.24 0.13 -4.25
C ILE A 217 3.48 1.04 -3.04
N GLN A 218 4.23 0.54 -2.05
CA GLN A 218 4.51 1.31 -0.86
C GLN A 218 5.69 2.26 -1.08
N ALA A 219 5.58 3.53 -0.65
CA ALA A 219 6.59 4.56 -0.85
C ALA A 219 7.92 4.24 -0.12
N GLY A 220 7.82 3.82 1.14
CA GLY A 220 8.96 3.62 2.04
C GLY A 220 9.54 2.19 2.09
N SER A 221 9.13 1.30 1.17
CA SER A 221 9.54 -0.11 1.17
C SER A 221 10.24 -0.49 -0.13
N PRO A 222 11.28 -1.35 -0.11
CA PRO A 222 11.85 -1.90 -1.33
C PRO A 222 10.93 -2.93 -2.00
N TYR A 223 9.81 -3.29 -1.34
CA TYR A 223 8.85 -4.27 -1.83
C TYR A 223 7.58 -3.58 -2.38
N PRO A 224 6.92 -4.21 -3.39
CA PRO A 224 7.42 -5.33 -4.20
C PRO A 224 8.60 -4.93 -5.08
N ARG A 225 9.51 -5.89 -5.35
CA ARG A 225 10.70 -5.64 -6.19
C ARG A 225 10.35 -5.47 -7.67
N PRO A 226 11.25 -4.89 -8.49
CA PRO A 226 11.00 -4.58 -9.91
C PRO A 226 10.50 -5.77 -10.73
N ARG A 227 11.08 -6.98 -10.54
CA ARG A 227 10.66 -8.19 -11.26
C ARG A 227 9.19 -8.53 -11.04
N PHE A 228 8.72 -8.41 -9.81
CA PHE A 228 7.30 -8.62 -9.49
C PHE A 228 6.41 -7.55 -10.13
N LEU A 229 6.79 -6.28 -10.02
CA LEU A 229 6.01 -5.16 -10.58
C LEU A 229 5.86 -5.27 -12.11
N LEU A 230 6.95 -5.64 -12.82
CA LEU A 230 6.92 -5.84 -14.26
C LEU A 230 5.97 -6.98 -14.63
N MET A 231 6.09 -8.13 -13.95
CA MET A 231 5.22 -9.28 -14.17
C MET A 231 3.75 -8.92 -13.88
N ALA A 232 3.49 -8.22 -12.78
CA ALA A 232 2.15 -7.81 -12.41
C ALA A 232 1.50 -6.90 -13.46
N LYS A 233 2.25 -5.91 -14.00
CA LYS A 233 1.75 -5.07 -15.09
C LYS A 233 1.46 -5.88 -16.34
N GLN A 234 2.37 -6.76 -16.76
CA GLN A 234 2.19 -7.61 -17.94
C GLN A 234 0.98 -8.53 -17.84
N MET A 235 0.62 -8.94 -16.63
CA MET A 235 -0.55 -9.78 -16.35
C MET A 235 -1.83 -8.97 -16.11
N GLY A 236 -1.81 -7.64 -16.23
CA GLY A 236 -2.98 -6.78 -16.10
C GLY A 236 -3.44 -6.51 -14.67
N ALA A 237 -2.56 -6.70 -13.68
CA ALA A 237 -2.87 -6.34 -12.30
C ALA A 237 -3.11 -4.83 -12.18
N LYS A 238 -3.97 -4.44 -11.23
CA LYS A 238 -4.14 -3.05 -10.83
C LYS A 238 -3.23 -2.72 -9.66
N PHE A 239 -2.75 -1.47 -9.63
CA PHE A 239 -1.89 -0.98 -8.58
C PHE A 239 -2.60 0.05 -7.71
N SER A 240 -2.25 0.09 -6.44
CA SER A 240 -2.59 1.15 -5.49
C SER A 240 -1.31 1.73 -4.89
N PHE A 241 -1.42 2.91 -4.29
CA PHE A 241 -0.30 3.57 -3.62
C PHE A 241 -0.53 3.67 -2.12
N GLY A 242 0.53 3.51 -1.34
CA GLY A 242 0.47 3.59 0.12
C GLY A 242 1.76 4.10 0.74
N THR A 243 1.67 4.98 1.74
CA THR A 243 2.81 5.44 2.53
C THR A 243 2.99 4.70 3.84
N ASN A 244 1.99 3.94 4.29
CA ASN A 244 1.92 3.35 5.63
C ASN A 244 2.15 4.41 6.73
N ASN A 245 1.55 5.59 6.56
CA ASN A 245 1.78 6.73 7.42
C ASN A 245 0.75 6.80 8.55
N PHE A 246 1.21 7.19 9.75
CA PHE A 246 0.41 7.39 10.96
C PHE A 246 0.79 8.69 11.68
N ASP A 247 1.49 9.60 11.01
CA ASP A 247 1.86 10.93 11.50
C ASP A 247 1.74 11.98 10.38
N SER A 248 1.85 13.26 10.71
CA SER A 248 1.77 14.38 9.77
C SER A 248 3.06 14.64 9.00
N LYS A 249 4.14 13.86 9.23
CA LYS A 249 5.44 14.10 8.61
C LYS A 249 5.40 13.73 7.12
N PRO A 250 5.99 14.56 6.25
CA PRO A 250 6.15 14.23 4.85
C PRO A 250 6.89 12.91 4.66
N LYS A 251 6.45 12.12 3.66
CA LYS A 251 7.14 10.90 3.21
C LYS A 251 7.78 11.17 1.86
N ASP A 252 8.90 10.51 1.62
CA ASP A 252 9.52 10.50 0.30
C ASP A 252 8.69 9.66 -0.68
N LEU A 253 8.25 10.27 -1.77
CA LEU A 253 7.44 9.64 -2.82
C LEU A 253 8.26 9.31 -4.08
N ALA A 254 9.59 9.41 -4.02
CA ALA A 254 10.47 9.15 -5.15
C ALA A 254 10.23 7.78 -5.79
N ARG A 255 9.97 6.76 -4.97
CA ARG A 255 9.66 5.41 -5.44
C ARG A 255 8.39 5.37 -6.31
N TRP A 256 7.36 6.13 -5.99
CA TRP A 256 6.15 6.17 -6.81
C TRP A 256 6.44 6.77 -8.18
N LEU A 257 7.18 7.88 -8.20
CA LEU A 257 7.61 8.50 -9.45
C LEU A 257 8.45 7.53 -10.29
N GLU A 258 9.43 6.86 -9.66
CA GLU A 258 10.27 5.87 -10.32
C GLU A 258 9.44 4.74 -10.94
N VAL A 259 8.55 4.13 -10.16
CA VAL A 259 7.74 2.99 -10.63
C VAL A 259 6.75 3.41 -11.72
N ILE A 260 6.08 4.57 -11.57
CA ILE A 260 5.15 5.09 -12.57
C ILE A 260 5.87 5.33 -13.90
N THR A 261 7.05 5.94 -13.87
CA THR A 261 7.81 6.26 -15.08
C THR A 261 8.46 5.02 -15.69
N TRP A 262 9.06 4.17 -14.86
CA TRP A 262 9.76 2.96 -15.34
C TRP A 262 8.80 1.93 -15.94
N LEU A 263 7.66 1.67 -15.31
CA LEU A 263 6.64 0.77 -15.84
C LEU A 263 5.74 1.43 -16.88
N ASP A 264 5.85 2.74 -17.09
CA ASP A 264 4.92 3.51 -17.92
C ASP A 264 3.46 3.26 -17.52
N LEU A 265 3.17 3.38 -16.22
CA LEU A 265 1.82 3.19 -15.70
C LEU A 265 0.87 4.25 -16.27
N GLN A 266 -0.34 3.84 -16.61
CA GLN A 266 -1.42 4.69 -17.10
C GLN A 266 -2.57 4.68 -16.10
N ALA A 267 -3.54 5.59 -16.24
CA ALA A 267 -4.75 5.60 -15.41
C ALA A 267 -5.47 4.24 -15.36
N SER A 268 -5.44 3.50 -16.47
CA SER A 268 -6.02 2.16 -16.57
C SER A 268 -5.31 1.10 -15.73
N ASP A 269 -4.06 1.33 -15.31
CA ASP A 269 -3.31 0.42 -14.44
C ASP A 269 -3.59 0.66 -12.96
N ILE A 270 -4.21 1.80 -12.61
CA ILE A 270 -4.42 2.21 -11.24
C ILE A 270 -5.81 1.79 -10.76
N TRP A 271 -5.86 1.22 -9.59
CA TRP A 271 -7.11 0.90 -8.91
C TRP A 271 -7.73 2.17 -8.31
N THR A 272 -9.03 2.29 -8.49
CA THR A 272 -9.83 3.40 -7.93
C THR A 272 -11.14 2.84 -7.39
N PRO A 273 -11.59 3.23 -6.19
CA PRO A 273 -12.87 2.80 -5.65
C PRO A 273 -14.04 3.31 -6.48
N ALA A 274 -15.16 2.59 -6.41
CA ALA A 274 -16.34 2.91 -7.24
C ALA A 274 -16.87 4.34 -7.00
N CYS A 275 -16.80 4.85 -5.78
CA CYS A 275 -17.23 6.20 -5.41
C CYS A 275 -16.48 7.33 -6.14
N LEU A 276 -15.26 7.05 -6.64
CA LEU A 276 -14.42 8.03 -7.35
C LEU A 276 -14.35 7.80 -8.87
N LYS A 277 -15.06 6.78 -9.39
CA LYS A 277 -15.16 6.49 -10.83
C LYS A 277 -16.27 7.32 -11.49
N LYS A 278 -16.20 8.64 -11.34
CA LYS A 278 -17.16 9.55 -12.01
C LYS A 278 -16.54 10.14 -13.27
#